data_9c54ef9800db4c751092ca5df57cf077
#
_entry.id   9c54ef9800db4c751092ca5df57cf077
#
_cell.length_a   1.000
_cell.length_b   1.000
_cell.length_c   1.000
_cell.angle_alpha   90.00
_cell.angle_beta   90.00
_cell.angle_gamma   90.00
#
_symmetry.space_group_name_H-M   'P 1'
#
loop_
_entity.id
_entity.type
_entity.pdbx_description
1 polymer ?
#
loop_
_entity_poly.entity_id
_entity_poly.type
_entity_poly.pdbx_seq_one_letter_code
_entity_poly.pdbx_strand_id
1 'polypeptide(L)'
;FALVLVIGTVVDDAIVVVEAVQARFDVGYRSSYMASIDAMKGISNAVISSSLVFMAVFIPVSFMSGTSGTFYTQFGLTMAVAVGISAVNALTLSPALCALFLKPYINEDGTEKNNFAARFRKAFNAAFDAMIERYKKGVLFFIKRKWMVWTLLAASVVLLAFLMNTTKTSLVPDEDQGVVFVNVSTAAGSS
;
A
#
# COMPACT_ATOMS: atom_id res chain seq x y z
N PHE A 1 -13.16 1.61 9.86
CA PHE A 1 -12.78 2.07 8.51
C PHE A 1 -11.26 2.23 8.39
N ALA A 2 -10.60 2.91 9.33
CA ALA A 2 -9.15 3.08 9.36
C ALA A 2 -8.40 1.74 9.34
N LEU A 3 -8.86 0.74 10.10
CA LEU A 3 -8.23 -0.59 10.15
C LEU A 3 -8.24 -1.31 8.80
N VAL A 4 -9.29 -1.16 8.01
CA VAL A 4 -9.37 -1.77 6.67
C VAL A 4 -8.32 -1.16 5.74
N LEU A 5 -8.16 0.16 5.78
CA LEU A 5 -7.13 0.88 5.02
C LEU A 5 -5.71 0.52 5.46
N VAL A 6 -5.50 0.40 6.77
CA VAL A 6 -4.21 0.04 7.36
C VAL A 6 -3.73 -1.34 6.90
N ILE A 7 -4.63 -2.32 6.77
CA ILE A 7 -4.25 -3.66 6.32
C ILE A 7 -3.47 -3.61 5.00
N GLY A 8 -3.92 -2.78 4.05
CA GLY A 8 -3.22 -2.60 2.77
C GLY A 8 -1.80 -2.07 2.95
N THR A 9 -1.64 -0.98 3.71
CA THR A 9 -0.33 -0.34 3.91
C THR A 9 0.64 -1.19 4.73
N VAL A 10 0.16 -1.91 5.75
CA VAL A 10 0.97 -2.80 6.60
C VAL A 10 1.51 -4.00 5.81
N VAL A 11 0.69 -4.55 4.92
CA VAL A 11 1.10 -5.69 4.07
C VAL A 11 2.17 -5.26 3.07
N ASP A 12 2.08 -4.04 2.51
CA ASP A 12 3.06 -3.53 1.55
C ASP A 12 4.47 -3.47 2.14
N ASP A 13 4.64 -3.01 3.37
CA ASP A 13 5.95 -2.98 4.04
C ASP A 13 6.58 -4.38 4.14
N ALA A 14 5.80 -5.39 4.48
CA ALA A 14 6.27 -6.77 4.57
C ALA A 14 6.61 -7.35 3.19
N ILE A 15 5.83 -7.04 2.15
CA ILE A 15 6.07 -7.48 0.77
C ILE A 15 7.40 -6.94 0.28
N VAL A 16 7.69 -5.65 0.48
CA VAL A 16 8.95 -5.02 0.06
C VAL A 16 10.15 -5.72 0.68
N VAL A 17 10.09 -6.11 1.95
CA VAL A 17 11.16 -6.84 2.61
C VAL A 17 11.37 -8.23 1.99
N VAL A 18 10.29 -8.99 1.81
CA VAL A 18 10.35 -10.34 1.23
C VAL A 18 10.90 -10.29 -0.20
N GLU A 19 10.44 -9.34 -1.01
CA GLU A 19 10.89 -9.14 -2.39
C GLU A 19 12.38 -8.78 -2.45
N ALA A 20 12.84 -7.88 -1.58
CA ALA A 20 14.25 -7.51 -1.52
C ALA A 20 15.15 -8.70 -1.14
N VAL A 21 14.71 -9.56 -0.23
CA VAL A 21 15.46 -10.79 0.14
C VAL A 21 15.44 -11.78 -1.03
N GLN A 22 14.32 -11.95 -1.73
CA GLN A 22 14.26 -12.79 -2.91
C GLN A 22 15.19 -12.30 -4.03
N ALA A 23 15.23 -10.99 -4.26
CA ALA A 23 16.14 -10.42 -5.25
C ALA A 23 17.62 -10.73 -4.93
N ARG A 24 17.99 -10.91 -3.65
CA ARG A 24 19.34 -11.35 -3.28
C ARG A 24 19.60 -12.82 -3.64
N PHE A 25 18.59 -13.69 -3.54
CA PHE A 25 18.73 -15.07 -4.04
C PHE A 25 18.95 -15.12 -5.55
N ASP A 26 18.27 -14.28 -6.31
CA ASP A 26 18.43 -14.19 -7.77
C ASP A 26 19.85 -13.73 -8.18
N VAL A 27 20.49 -12.92 -7.34
CA VAL A 27 21.91 -12.50 -7.53
C VAL A 27 22.90 -13.60 -7.10
N GLY A 28 22.42 -14.70 -6.48
CA GLY A 28 23.25 -15.86 -6.15
C GLY A 28 23.59 -16.06 -4.67
N TYR A 29 22.93 -15.34 -3.76
CA TYR A 29 23.08 -15.60 -2.34
C TYR A 29 22.53 -16.99 -1.99
N ARG A 30 23.35 -17.80 -1.32
CA ARG A 30 23.01 -19.17 -0.89
C ARG A 30 22.53 -19.24 0.56
N SER A 31 22.81 -18.23 1.37
CA SER A 31 22.43 -18.15 2.77
C SER A 31 21.27 -17.17 2.94
N SER A 32 20.12 -17.64 3.46
CA SER A 32 18.97 -16.81 3.75
C SER A 32 19.28 -15.71 4.77
N TYR A 33 20.14 -16.02 5.73
CA TYR A 33 20.58 -15.07 6.74
C TYR A 33 21.37 -13.91 6.12
N MET A 34 22.38 -14.22 5.28
CA MET A 34 23.19 -13.20 4.60
C MET A 34 22.37 -12.40 3.59
N ALA A 35 21.47 -13.06 2.85
CA ALA A 35 20.56 -12.39 1.93
C ALA A 35 19.66 -11.39 2.65
N SER A 36 19.12 -11.77 3.82
CA SER A 36 18.25 -10.88 4.61
C SER A 36 19.02 -9.67 5.15
N ILE A 37 20.22 -9.86 5.68
CA ILE A 37 21.05 -8.74 6.18
C ILE A 37 21.38 -7.76 5.05
N ASP A 38 21.79 -8.27 3.91
CA ASP A 38 22.21 -7.43 2.79
C ASP A 38 21.00 -6.74 2.11
N ALA A 39 19.85 -7.39 2.04
CA ALA A 39 18.61 -6.77 1.59
C ALA A 39 18.24 -5.59 2.49
N MET A 40 18.29 -5.77 3.80
CA MET A 40 17.92 -4.73 4.76
C MET A 40 18.81 -3.50 4.69
N LYS A 41 20.10 -3.63 4.37
CA LYS A 41 20.99 -2.48 4.14
C LYS A 41 20.47 -1.55 3.03
N GLY A 42 19.85 -2.15 2.00
CA GLY A 42 19.32 -1.38 0.86
C GLY A 42 17.97 -0.71 1.13
N ILE A 43 17.10 -1.32 1.92
CA ILE A 43 15.70 -0.90 2.05
C ILE A 43 15.34 -0.26 3.40
N SER A 44 16.14 -0.44 4.46
CA SER A 44 15.81 0.07 5.80
C SER A 44 15.53 1.57 5.80
N ASN A 45 16.36 2.37 5.12
CA ASN A 45 16.18 3.81 5.04
C ASN A 45 14.89 4.18 4.29
N ALA A 46 14.53 3.44 3.27
CA ALA A 46 13.30 3.67 2.52
C ALA A 46 12.06 3.40 3.38
N VAL A 47 12.05 2.27 4.11
CA VAL A 47 10.95 1.91 5.03
C VAL A 47 10.81 2.95 6.15
N ILE A 48 11.92 3.38 6.77
CA ILE A 48 11.89 4.42 7.80
C ILE A 48 11.36 5.74 7.23
N SER A 49 11.86 6.17 6.08
CA SER A 49 11.46 7.44 5.47
C SER A 49 9.98 7.44 5.07
N SER A 50 9.49 6.37 4.45
CA SER A 50 8.07 6.25 4.07
C SER A 50 7.17 6.28 5.31
N SER A 51 7.49 5.53 6.34
CA SER A 51 6.72 5.48 7.59
C SER A 51 6.71 6.84 8.30
N LEU A 52 7.83 7.57 8.32
CA LEU A 52 7.90 8.92 8.88
C LEU A 52 7.01 9.90 8.10
N VAL A 53 6.99 9.82 6.77
CA VAL A 53 6.11 10.65 5.94
C VAL A 53 4.64 10.36 6.25
N PHE A 54 4.25 9.08 6.34
CA PHE A 54 2.88 8.70 6.72
C PHE A 54 2.51 9.25 8.10
N MET A 55 3.36 9.07 9.11
CA MET A 55 3.11 9.60 10.45
C MET A 55 3.01 11.13 10.45
N ALA A 56 3.87 11.82 9.70
CA ALA A 56 3.86 13.28 9.59
C ALA A 56 2.56 13.83 8.98
N VAL A 57 1.87 13.03 8.16
CA VAL A 57 0.55 13.41 7.60
C VAL A 57 -0.57 13.08 8.58
N PHE A 58 -0.59 11.89 9.18
CA PHE A 58 -1.72 11.44 9.99
C PHE A 58 -1.73 12.03 11.42
N ILE A 59 -0.57 12.32 12.00
CA ILE A 59 -0.50 12.94 13.33
C ILE A 59 -1.20 14.30 13.35
N PRO A 60 -0.93 15.25 12.45
CA PRO A 60 -1.66 16.52 12.41
C PRO A 60 -3.17 16.37 12.19
N VAL A 61 -3.57 15.41 11.35
CA VAL A 61 -5.00 15.13 11.09
C VAL A 61 -5.72 14.70 12.37
N SER A 62 -5.04 14.02 13.28
CA SER A 62 -5.61 13.59 14.56
C SER A 62 -5.93 14.75 15.53
N PHE A 63 -5.43 15.96 15.29
CA PHE A 63 -5.73 17.15 16.08
C PHE A 63 -6.83 18.04 15.48
N MET A 64 -7.46 17.62 14.39
CA MET A 64 -8.55 18.38 13.79
C MET A 64 -9.79 18.37 14.69
N SER A 65 -10.36 19.55 14.93
CA SER A 65 -11.57 19.76 15.72
C SER A 65 -12.77 20.06 14.82
N GLY A 66 -13.97 20.01 15.39
CA GLY A 66 -15.22 20.29 14.69
C GLY A 66 -16.15 19.07 14.61
N THR A 67 -17.25 19.18 13.87
CA THR A 67 -18.27 18.12 13.74
C THR A 67 -17.69 16.79 13.19
N SER A 68 -16.72 16.88 12.31
CA SER A 68 -15.98 15.70 11.79
C SER A 68 -14.70 15.40 12.59
N GLY A 69 -14.40 16.18 13.64
CA GLY A 69 -13.14 16.07 14.39
C GLY A 69 -12.95 14.71 15.04
N THR A 70 -14.00 14.15 15.64
CA THR A 70 -13.96 12.81 16.26
C THR A 70 -13.58 11.72 15.24
N PHE A 71 -14.12 11.82 14.04
CA PHE A 71 -13.78 10.88 12.95
C PHE A 71 -12.30 11.03 12.56
N TYR A 72 -11.82 12.24 12.31
CA TYR A 72 -10.45 12.48 11.93
C TYR A 72 -9.44 12.13 13.01
N THR A 73 -9.76 12.39 14.28
CA THR A 73 -8.92 12.00 15.42
C THR A 73 -8.77 10.49 15.51
N GLN A 74 -9.86 9.75 15.47
CA GLN A 74 -9.81 8.28 15.53
C GLN A 74 -9.11 7.70 14.31
N PHE A 75 -9.41 8.21 13.12
CA PHE A 75 -8.81 7.76 11.88
C PHE A 75 -7.30 8.06 11.85
N GLY A 76 -6.90 9.30 12.10
CA GLY A 76 -5.51 9.73 12.06
C GLY A 76 -4.64 9.02 13.09
N LEU A 77 -5.12 8.91 14.33
CA LEU A 77 -4.38 8.22 15.39
C LEU A 77 -4.23 6.72 15.09
N THR A 78 -5.30 6.06 14.64
CA THR A 78 -5.24 4.64 14.28
C THR A 78 -4.25 4.40 13.14
N MET A 79 -4.28 5.25 12.10
CA MET A 79 -3.35 5.14 10.98
C MET A 79 -1.90 5.37 11.42
N ALA A 80 -1.63 6.41 12.21
CA ALA A 80 -0.28 6.73 12.66
C ALA A 80 0.32 5.60 13.52
N VAL A 81 -0.44 5.07 14.48
CA VAL A 81 0.01 3.97 15.35
C VAL A 81 0.23 2.70 14.53
N ALA A 82 -0.67 2.37 13.63
CA ALA A 82 -0.57 1.15 12.84
C ALA A 82 0.62 1.19 11.87
N VAL A 83 0.87 2.33 11.22
CA VAL A 83 2.06 2.51 10.36
C VAL A 83 3.35 2.43 11.18
N GLY A 84 3.37 3.01 12.38
CA GLY A 84 4.52 2.88 13.29
C GLY A 84 4.82 1.43 13.66
N ILE A 85 3.81 0.65 14.02
CA ILE A 85 3.95 -0.78 14.32
C ILE A 85 4.38 -1.56 13.06
N SER A 86 3.81 -1.22 11.89
CA SER A 86 4.20 -1.83 10.61
C SER A 86 5.68 -1.65 10.33
N ALA A 87 6.19 -0.44 10.48
CA ALA A 87 7.60 -0.14 10.28
C ALA A 87 8.52 -0.97 11.20
N VAL A 88 8.16 -1.09 12.49
CA VAL A 88 8.90 -1.93 13.44
C VAL A 88 8.88 -3.39 13.00
N ASN A 89 7.72 -3.91 12.58
CA ASN A 89 7.60 -5.28 12.09
C ASN A 89 8.41 -5.51 10.81
N ALA A 90 8.36 -4.57 9.86
CA ALA A 90 9.11 -4.65 8.61
C ALA A 90 10.62 -4.64 8.83
N LEU A 91 11.11 -3.90 9.83
CA LEU A 91 12.53 -3.79 10.13
C LEU A 91 13.06 -4.93 11.04
N THR A 92 12.20 -5.62 11.77
CA THR A 92 12.60 -6.65 12.74
C THR A 92 12.05 -8.02 12.40
N LEU A 93 10.72 -8.18 12.42
CA LEU A 93 10.06 -9.47 12.27
C LEU A 93 10.18 -10.01 10.84
N SER A 94 9.94 -9.18 9.83
CA SER A 94 9.94 -9.63 8.43
C SER A 94 11.31 -10.17 7.99
N PRO A 95 12.46 -9.49 8.21
CA PRO A 95 13.75 -10.03 7.84
C PRO A 95 14.14 -11.27 8.67
N ALA A 96 13.73 -11.35 9.94
CA ALA A 96 13.96 -12.53 10.77
C ALA A 96 13.20 -13.76 10.24
N LEU A 97 11.93 -13.58 9.85
CA LEU A 97 11.14 -14.64 9.22
C LEU A 97 11.72 -15.04 7.85
N CYS A 98 12.17 -14.08 7.05
CA CYS A 98 12.86 -14.38 5.80
C CYS A 98 14.13 -15.21 6.02
N ALA A 99 14.95 -14.88 7.02
CA ALA A 99 16.16 -15.62 7.33
C ALA A 99 15.89 -17.06 7.79
N LEU A 100 14.73 -17.28 8.47
CA LEU A 100 14.34 -18.60 8.99
C LEU A 100 13.60 -19.46 7.96
N PHE A 101 12.68 -18.88 7.22
CA PHE A 101 11.73 -19.64 6.39
C PHE A 101 12.04 -19.62 4.89
N LEU A 102 12.62 -18.53 4.37
CA LEU A 102 13.01 -18.51 2.97
C LEU A 102 14.21 -19.43 2.73
N LYS A 103 14.13 -20.19 1.66
CA LYS A 103 15.23 -21.08 1.23
C LYS A 103 15.70 -20.67 -0.15
N PRO A 104 17.00 -20.62 -0.41
CA PRO A 104 17.52 -20.36 -1.75
C PRO A 104 17.05 -21.43 -2.72
N TYR A 105 16.90 -21.05 -3.96
CA TYR A 105 16.34 -21.92 -5.01
C TYR A 105 17.36 -22.94 -5.53
N ILE A 106 18.62 -22.68 -5.29
CA ILE A 106 19.75 -23.48 -5.76
C ILE A 106 20.29 -24.27 -4.55
N ASN A 107 20.56 -25.57 -4.73
CA ASN A 107 21.24 -26.39 -3.75
C ASN A 107 22.70 -25.92 -3.58
N GLU A 108 23.36 -26.34 -2.50
CA GLU A 108 24.78 -26.11 -2.29
C GLU A 108 25.66 -26.63 -3.45
N ASP A 109 25.18 -27.68 -4.15
CA ASP A 109 25.81 -28.30 -5.32
C ASP A 109 25.54 -27.57 -6.64
N GLY A 110 24.85 -26.42 -6.63
CA GLY A 110 24.53 -25.66 -7.85
C GLY A 110 23.41 -26.24 -8.71
N THR A 111 22.75 -27.32 -8.27
CA THR A 111 21.64 -27.95 -8.99
C THR A 111 20.28 -27.38 -8.56
N GLU A 112 19.40 -27.10 -9.54
CA GLU A 112 18.03 -26.69 -9.23
C GLU A 112 17.27 -27.84 -8.55
N LYS A 113 16.56 -27.51 -7.46
CA LYS A 113 15.67 -28.50 -6.79
C LYS A 113 14.56 -28.92 -7.74
N ASN A 114 14.55 -30.16 -8.17
CA ASN A 114 13.59 -30.71 -9.12
C ASN A 114 12.30 -31.20 -8.41
N ASN A 115 11.64 -30.30 -7.67
CA ASN A 115 10.39 -30.58 -6.96
C ASN A 115 9.19 -30.01 -7.74
N PHE A 116 7.98 -30.51 -7.43
CA PHE A 116 6.73 -30.00 -8.02
C PHE A 116 6.62 -28.47 -7.90
N ALA A 117 7.02 -27.90 -6.75
CA ALA A 117 7.09 -26.44 -6.53
C ALA A 117 8.06 -25.74 -7.50
N ALA A 118 9.18 -26.37 -7.85
CA ALA A 118 10.13 -25.81 -8.82
C ALA A 118 9.56 -25.80 -10.25
N ARG A 119 8.83 -26.85 -10.63
CA ARG A 119 8.14 -26.91 -11.93
C ARG A 119 7.04 -25.88 -12.04
N PHE A 120 6.22 -25.72 -10.99
CA PHE A 120 5.19 -24.68 -10.93
C PHE A 120 5.79 -23.29 -11.04
N ARG A 121 6.86 -23.01 -10.29
CA ARG A 121 7.58 -21.73 -10.34
C ARG A 121 8.16 -21.46 -11.72
N LYS A 122 8.76 -22.43 -12.37
CA LYS A 122 9.31 -22.28 -13.73
C LYS A 122 8.22 -21.93 -14.74
N ALA A 123 7.05 -22.56 -14.65
CA ALA A 123 5.90 -22.26 -15.49
C ALA A 123 5.34 -20.85 -15.17
N PHE A 124 5.26 -20.50 -13.88
CA PHE A 124 4.82 -19.18 -13.44
C PHE A 124 5.78 -18.08 -13.92
N ASN A 125 7.08 -18.26 -13.73
CA ASN A 125 8.09 -17.30 -14.19
C ASN A 125 8.04 -17.12 -15.71
N ALA A 126 7.91 -18.18 -16.48
CA ALA A 126 7.78 -18.09 -17.93
C ALA A 126 6.52 -17.31 -18.36
N ALA A 127 5.39 -17.51 -17.67
CA ALA A 127 4.17 -16.73 -17.91
C ALA A 127 4.35 -15.27 -17.50
N PHE A 128 5.02 -15.02 -16.38
CA PHE A 128 5.31 -13.70 -15.87
C PHE A 128 6.27 -12.92 -16.77
N ASP A 129 7.33 -13.56 -17.28
CA ASP A 129 8.26 -12.98 -18.25
C ASP A 129 7.54 -12.58 -19.54
N ALA A 130 6.63 -13.42 -20.04
CA ALA A 130 5.80 -13.09 -21.19
C ALA A 130 4.89 -11.88 -20.94
N MET A 131 4.38 -11.73 -19.71
CA MET A 131 3.59 -10.58 -19.30
C MET A 131 4.47 -9.31 -19.21
N ILE A 132 5.67 -9.42 -18.63
CA ILE A 132 6.66 -8.33 -18.57
C ILE A 132 7.01 -7.84 -19.98
N GLU A 133 7.25 -8.74 -20.92
CA GLU A 133 7.55 -8.36 -22.31
C GLU A 133 6.38 -7.61 -22.99
N ARG A 134 5.14 -8.02 -22.73
CA ARG A 134 3.96 -7.28 -23.20
C ARG A 134 3.86 -5.92 -22.55
N TYR A 135 4.08 -5.84 -21.24
CA TYR A 135 4.09 -4.59 -20.49
C TYR A 135 5.17 -3.63 -21.00
N LYS A 136 6.40 -4.11 -21.18
CA LYS A 136 7.49 -3.30 -21.76
C LYS A 136 7.12 -2.71 -23.12
N LYS A 137 6.52 -3.52 -24.00
CA LYS A 137 6.04 -3.06 -25.31
C LYS A 137 4.98 -1.97 -25.17
N GLY A 138 4.04 -2.14 -24.24
CA GLY A 138 3.02 -1.14 -23.92
C GLY A 138 3.64 0.17 -23.42
N VAL A 139 4.54 0.10 -22.44
CA VAL A 139 5.23 1.28 -21.90
C VAL A 139 6.03 2.00 -22.99
N LEU A 140 6.80 1.28 -23.79
CA LEU A 140 7.56 1.85 -24.90
C LEU A 140 6.65 2.52 -25.94
N PHE A 141 5.48 1.97 -26.20
CA PHE A 141 4.49 2.58 -27.09
C PHE A 141 3.99 3.92 -26.53
N PHE A 142 3.69 3.99 -25.22
CA PHE A 142 3.28 5.25 -24.57
C PHE A 142 4.44 6.27 -24.54
N ILE A 143 5.67 5.84 -24.22
CA ILE A 143 6.84 6.73 -24.18
C ILE A 143 7.12 7.32 -25.58
N LYS A 144 7.00 6.51 -26.63
CA LYS A 144 7.20 6.99 -28.02
C LYS A 144 6.13 7.97 -28.48
N ARG A 145 4.91 7.84 -27.92
CA ARG A 145 3.77 8.69 -28.29
C ARG A 145 3.37 9.60 -27.12
N LYS A 146 4.19 10.60 -26.82
CA LYS A 146 3.95 11.56 -25.73
C LYS A 146 2.54 12.17 -25.76
N TRP A 147 1.97 12.34 -26.95
CA TRP A 147 0.60 12.84 -27.11
C TRP A 147 -0.45 11.93 -26.44
N MET A 148 -0.30 10.61 -26.48
CA MET A 148 -1.23 9.67 -25.84
C MET A 148 -1.23 9.79 -24.31
N VAL A 149 -0.07 10.12 -23.72
CA VAL A 149 0.03 10.35 -22.28
C VAL A 149 -0.78 11.60 -21.89
N TRP A 150 -0.66 12.67 -22.67
CA TRP A 150 -1.41 13.90 -22.44
C TRP A 150 -2.93 13.71 -22.65
N THR A 151 -3.35 12.93 -23.64
CA THR A 151 -4.77 12.62 -23.83
C THR A 151 -5.33 11.77 -22.70
N LEU A 152 -4.59 10.78 -22.22
CA LEU A 152 -4.99 9.96 -21.10
C LEU A 152 -5.10 10.80 -19.82
N LEU A 153 -4.14 11.70 -19.58
CA LEU A 153 -4.17 12.62 -18.45
C LEU A 153 -5.39 13.55 -18.55
N ALA A 154 -5.62 14.16 -19.70
CA ALA A 154 -6.77 15.04 -19.92
C ALA A 154 -8.09 14.28 -19.71
N ALA A 155 -8.21 13.07 -20.24
CA ALA A 155 -9.38 12.22 -20.05
C ALA A 155 -9.61 11.88 -18.57
N SER A 156 -8.56 11.58 -17.80
CA SER A 156 -8.68 11.31 -16.37
C SER A 156 -9.11 12.55 -15.58
N VAL A 157 -8.63 13.73 -15.92
CA VAL A 157 -9.03 14.99 -15.29
C VAL A 157 -10.51 15.32 -15.61
N VAL A 158 -10.92 15.14 -16.87
CA VAL A 158 -12.34 15.34 -17.26
C VAL A 158 -13.25 14.35 -16.54
N LEU A 159 -12.84 13.08 -16.46
CA LEU A 159 -13.60 12.05 -15.71
C LEU A 159 -13.69 12.41 -14.22
N LEU A 160 -12.61 12.87 -13.62
CA LEU A 160 -12.61 13.31 -12.23
C LEU A 160 -13.55 14.48 -12.01
N ALA A 161 -13.48 15.51 -12.86
CA ALA A 161 -14.38 16.67 -12.79
C ALA A 161 -15.85 16.26 -12.98
N PHE A 162 -16.13 15.33 -13.88
CA PHE A 162 -17.48 14.79 -14.08
C PHE A 162 -17.96 14.04 -12.82
N LEU A 163 -17.13 13.17 -12.24
CA LEU A 163 -17.48 12.44 -11.03
C LEU A 163 -17.68 13.39 -9.84
N MET A 164 -16.85 14.41 -9.68
CA MET A 164 -17.02 15.40 -8.60
C MET A 164 -18.32 16.20 -8.72
N ASN A 165 -18.80 16.45 -9.95
CA ASN A 165 -20.08 17.13 -10.16
C ASN A 165 -21.31 16.23 -9.98
N THR A 166 -21.15 14.91 -10.22
CA THR A 166 -22.27 13.97 -10.16
C THR A 166 -22.40 13.24 -8.83
N THR A 167 -21.27 13.06 -8.10
CA THR A 167 -21.29 12.40 -6.80
C THR A 167 -21.64 13.39 -5.69
N LYS A 168 -22.63 13.03 -4.87
CA LYS A 168 -22.96 13.76 -3.65
C LYS A 168 -21.80 13.67 -2.67
N THR A 169 -21.32 14.81 -2.21
CA THR A 169 -20.29 14.89 -1.17
C THR A 169 -20.96 14.83 0.20
N SER A 170 -21.08 13.64 0.77
CA SER A 170 -21.46 13.45 2.16
C SER A 170 -20.43 12.56 2.85
N LEU A 171 -19.95 12.96 4.03
CA LEU A 171 -19.03 12.17 4.87
C LEU A 171 -19.70 10.92 5.48
N VAL A 172 -21.01 10.99 5.65
CA VAL A 172 -21.84 9.90 6.19
C VAL A 172 -23.02 9.74 5.25
N PRO A 173 -23.36 8.52 4.83
CA PRO A 173 -24.60 8.27 4.10
C PRO A 173 -25.78 8.83 4.90
N ASP A 174 -26.73 9.44 4.22
CA ASP A 174 -27.99 9.88 4.85
C ASP A 174 -28.71 8.62 5.36
N GLU A 175 -28.46 8.23 6.59
CA GLU A 175 -29.20 7.18 7.27
C GLU A 175 -30.46 7.80 7.88
N ASP A 176 -31.59 7.16 7.62
CA ASP A 176 -32.83 7.51 8.29
C ASP A 176 -32.70 7.12 9.77
N GLN A 177 -32.35 8.10 10.59
CA GLN A 177 -32.18 7.92 12.03
C GLN A 177 -33.53 7.86 12.77
N GLY A 178 -34.65 7.91 12.05
CA GLY A 178 -35.99 7.93 12.65
C GLY A 178 -36.25 9.16 13.53
N VAL A 179 -35.47 10.22 13.38
CA VAL A 179 -35.54 11.45 14.18
C VAL A 179 -36.11 12.58 13.32
N VAL A 180 -37.18 13.16 13.78
CA VAL A 180 -37.77 14.35 13.16
C VAL A 180 -37.43 15.57 14.02
N PHE A 181 -36.63 16.49 13.48
CA PHE A 181 -36.37 17.78 14.13
C PHE A 181 -37.51 18.76 13.80
N VAL A 182 -38.28 19.13 14.81
CA VAL A 182 -39.33 20.16 14.66
C VAL A 182 -38.82 21.45 15.30
N ASN A 183 -38.53 22.44 14.47
CA ASN A 183 -38.22 23.78 14.95
C ASN A 183 -39.51 24.58 15.08
N VAL A 184 -39.93 24.83 16.32
CA VAL A 184 -41.08 25.71 16.61
C VAL A 184 -40.55 27.10 16.93
N SER A 185 -40.78 28.06 16.04
CA SER A 185 -40.51 29.46 16.31
C SER A 185 -41.81 30.13 16.73
N THR A 186 -41.87 30.57 17.98
CA THR A 186 -42.97 31.40 18.49
C THR A 186 -42.68 32.88 18.21
N ALA A 187 -43.76 33.67 17.93
CA ALA A 187 -43.60 35.10 17.76
C ALA A 187 -43.00 35.77 19.03
N ALA A 188 -42.16 36.79 18.86
CA ALA A 188 -41.54 37.49 19.96
C ALA A 188 -42.63 38.08 20.92
N GLY A 189 -42.65 37.56 22.19
CA GLY A 189 -43.63 38.00 23.19
C GLY A 189 -44.74 37.02 23.54
N SER A 190 -44.74 35.79 22.97
CA SER A 190 -45.63 34.71 23.42
C SER A 190 -44.96 33.92 24.55
N SER A 191 -45.48 34.03 25.78
CA SER A 191 -45.13 33.20 26.92
C SER A 191 -45.99 31.95 26.98
#